data_a2fc3bcd50e05454eae886839218c58a
#
_entry.id   a2fc3bcd50e05454eae886839218c58a
#
_cell.length_a   1.000
_cell.length_b   1.000
_cell.length_c   1.000
_cell.angle_alpha   90.00
_cell.angle_beta   90.00
_cell.angle_gamma   90.00
#
_symmetry.space_group_name_H-M   'P 1'
#
loop_
_entity.id
_entity.type
_entity.pdbx_description
1 polymer ?
#
loop_
_entity_poly.entity_id
_entity_poly.type
_entity_poly.pdbx_seq_one_letter_code
_entity_poly.pdbx_strand_id
1 'polypeptide(L)'
;MESVNAKDRHGHTPLIAAAKEGQKDFVLDLLHRGADLTSTSAKGKTALHYAAANGHSEIAEMLIKKGSDVDARDSAGHTPLMLAAIYGCNKTIQVLLDGGASPSLTTSAATTAAMYAQNNNHPLAAAMLKKAERAKHHTA
;
A
#
# COMPACT_ATOMS: atom_id res chain seq x y z
N MET A 1 -8.84 -29.62 -0.63
CA MET A 1 -7.80 -28.64 -0.23
C MET A 1 -8.16 -27.27 -0.81
N GLU A 2 -8.27 -26.27 0.05
CA GLU A 2 -8.55 -24.93 -0.44
C GLU A 2 -7.31 -24.35 -1.10
N SER A 3 -7.53 -23.63 -2.19
CA SER A 3 -6.44 -22.91 -2.86
C SER A 3 -5.92 -21.81 -1.93
N VAL A 4 -4.58 -21.59 -1.94
CA VAL A 4 -3.97 -20.48 -1.20
C VAL A 4 -4.53 -19.13 -1.66
N ASN A 5 -5.11 -19.08 -2.87
CA ASN A 5 -5.67 -17.84 -3.45
C ASN A 5 -7.21 -17.84 -3.48
N ALA A 6 -7.86 -18.68 -2.68
CA ALA A 6 -9.33 -18.73 -2.65
C ALA A 6 -9.91 -17.46 -2.06
N LYS A 7 -10.89 -16.86 -2.71
CA LYS A 7 -11.53 -15.62 -2.25
C LYS A 7 -12.76 -15.93 -1.41
N ASP A 8 -12.94 -15.13 -0.36
CA ASP A 8 -14.15 -15.18 0.47
C ASP A 8 -15.28 -14.36 -0.19
N ARG A 9 -16.41 -14.21 0.52
CA ARG A 9 -17.57 -13.47 0.00
C ARG A 9 -17.29 -12.00 -0.28
N HIS A 10 -16.23 -11.44 0.32
CA HIS A 10 -15.84 -10.04 0.13
C HIS A 10 -14.73 -9.88 -0.92
N GLY A 11 -14.37 -10.98 -1.59
CA GLY A 11 -13.28 -10.98 -2.57
C GLY A 11 -11.89 -11.00 -1.95
N HIS A 12 -11.78 -11.23 -0.64
CA HIS A 12 -10.48 -11.28 0.03
C HIS A 12 -9.85 -12.67 -0.11
N THR A 13 -8.59 -12.71 -0.55
CA THR A 13 -7.76 -13.91 -0.45
C THR A 13 -7.23 -14.02 0.97
N PRO A 14 -6.70 -15.18 1.39
CA PRO A 14 -6.05 -15.27 2.69
C PRO A 14 -4.94 -14.22 2.89
N LEU A 15 -4.16 -13.94 1.84
CA LEU A 15 -3.10 -12.92 1.91
C LEU A 15 -3.67 -11.52 2.18
N ILE A 16 -4.74 -11.15 1.48
CA ILE A 16 -5.40 -9.86 1.68
C ILE A 16 -5.91 -9.76 3.13
N ALA A 17 -6.60 -10.80 3.61
CA ALA A 17 -7.14 -10.80 4.97
C ALA A 17 -6.02 -10.71 6.01
N ALA A 18 -4.95 -11.48 5.86
CA ALA A 18 -3.82 -11.47 6.78
C ALA A 18 -3.10 -10.13 6.80
N ALA A 19 -2.90 -9.52 5.62
CA ALA A 19 -2.27 -8.20 5.51
C ALA A 19 -3.13 -7.12 6.16
N LYS A 20 -4.42 -7.18 5.98
CA LYS A 20 -5.37 -6.23 6.58
C LYS A 20 -5.34 -6.33 8.11
N GLU A 21 -5.30 -7.54 8.65
CA GLU A 21 -5.34 -7.78 10.10
C GLU A 21 -3.97 -7.66 10.77
N GLY A 22 -2.91 -7.50 10.02
CA GLY A 22 -1.57 -7.37 10.58
C GLY A 22 -0.96 -8.69 11.06
N GLN A 23 -1.38 -9.80 10.49
CA GLN A 23 -0.90 -11.13 10.85
C GLN A 23 0.40 -11.47 10.13
N LYS A 24 1.49 -10.91 10.60
CA LYS A 24 2.80 -10.96 9.96
C LYS A 24 3.26 -12.39 9.67
N ASP A 25 3.17 -13.28 10.67
CA ASP A 25 3.64 -14.67 10.52
C ASP A 25 2.81 -15.42 9.48
N PHE A 26 1.50 -15.17 9.46
CA PHE A 26 0.62 -15.79 8.49
C PHE A 26 0.90 -15.26 7.08
N VAL A 27 1.15 -13.95 6.94
CA VAL A 27 1.55 -13.38 5.66
C VAL A 27 2.81 -14.08 5.14
N LEU A 28 3.81 -14.25 6.01
CA LEU A 28 5.06 -14.91 5.63
C LEU A 28 4.81 -16.34 5.15
N ASP A 29 3.99 -17.09 5.88
CA ASP A 29 3.63 -18.46 5.51
C ASP A 29 2.93 -18.50 4.15
N LEU A 30 1.97 -17.61 3.93
CA LEU A 30 1.24 -17.53 2.65
C LEU A 30 2.17 -17.20 1.49
N LEU A 31 3.11 -16.30 1.70
CA LEU A 31 4.09 -15.94 0.66
C LEU A 31 4.97 -17.14 0.31
N HIS A 32 5.36 -17.94 1.31
CA HIS A 32 6.13 -19.18 1.07
C HIS A 32 5.32 -20.20 0.28
N ARG A 33 4.00 -20.18 0.40
CA ARG A 33 3.10 -21.07 -0.35
C ARG A 33 2.77 -20.55 -1.75
N GLY A 34 3.33 -19.42 -2.14
CA GLY A 34 3.10 -18.85 -3.46
C GLY A 34 1.82 -18.04 -3.59
N ALA A 35 1.34 -17.43 -2.51
CA ALA A 35 0.15 -16.57 -2.58
C ALA A 35 0.32 -15.49 -3.64
N ASP A 36 -0.76 -15.23 -4.39
CA ASP A 36 -0.77 -14.27 -5.48
C ASP A 36 -0.79 -12.84 -4.94
N LEU A 37 0.26 -12.09 -5.26
CA LEU A 37 0.40 -10.68 -4.85
C LEU A 37 -0.53 -9.75 -5.63
N THR A 38 -1.01 -10.18 -6.80
CA THR A 38 -1.80 -9.33 -7.70
C THR A 38 -3.30 -9.42 -7.48
N SER A 39 -3.77 -10.39 -6.69
CA SER A 39 -5.19 -10.53 -6.39
C SER A 39 -5.72 -9.29 -5.68
N THR A 40 -6.95 -8.90 -6.02
CA THR A 40 -7.59 -7.71 -5.45
C THR A 40 -8.92 -8.08 -4.81
N SER A 41 -9.32 -7.27 -3.83
CA SER A 41 -10.64 -7.36 -3.22
C SER A 41 -11.70 -6.80 -4.18
N ALA A 42 -12.97 -6.85 -3.75
CA ALA A 42 -14.07 -6.25 -4.51
C ALA A 42 -13.86 -4.75 -4.75
N LYS A 43 -13.05 -4.09 -3.93
CA LYS A 43 -12.70 -2.67 -4.07
C LYS A 43 -11.45 -2.43 -4.92
N GLY A 44 -10.91 -3.48 -5.53
CA GLY A 44 -9.70 -3.39 -6.34
C GLY A 44 -8.42 -3.23 -5.53
N LYS A 45 -8.46 -3.50 -4.23
CA LYS A 45 -7.31 -3.33 -3.34
C LYS A 45 -6.48 -4.60 -3.25
N THR A 46 -5.16 -4.45 -3.38
CA THR A 46 -4.21 -5.54 -3.17
C THR A 46 -3.91 -5.69 -1.67
N ALA A 47 -3.19 -6.74 -1.30
CA ALA A 47 -2.72 -6.91 0.08
C ALA A 47 -1.89 -5.70 0.52
N LEU A 48 -1.07 -5.14 -0.37
CA LEU A 48 -0.26 -3.96 -0.05
C LEU A 48 -1.11 -2.73 0.27
N HIS A 49 -2.21 -2.53 -0.43
CA HIS A 49 -3.15 -1.45 -0.11
C HIS A 49 -3.63 -1.55 1.35
N TYR A 50 -4.04 -2.74 1.76
CA TYR A 50 -4.56 -2.94 3.13
C TYR A 50 -3.48 -2.79 4.19
N ALA A 51 -2.28 -3.32 3.92
CA ALA A 51 -1.15 -3.15 4.84
C ALA A 51 -0.82 -1.67 5.01
N ALA A 52 -0.82 -0.93 3.90
CA ALA A 52 -0.51 0.51 3.92
C ALA A 52 -1.59 1.32 4.67
N ALA A 53 -2.86 1.06 4.38
CA ALA A 53 -3.97 1.78 5.03
C ALA A 53 -3.99 1.57 6.55
N ASN A 54 -3.59 0.39 7.01
CA ASN A 54 -3.64 0.02 8.42
C ASN A 54 -2.30 0.18 9.14
N GLY A 55 -1.29 0.73 8.47
CA GLY A 55 0.00 1.03 9.09
C GLY A 55 0.84 -0.20 9.42
N HIS A 56 0.62 -1.32 8.73
CA HIS A 56 1.41 -2.54 8.94
C HIS A 56 2.70 -2.47 8.12
N SER A 57 3.65 -1.68 8.58
CA SER A 57 4.85 -1.35 7.82
C SER A 57 5.75 -2.55 7.52
N GLU A 58 5.87 -3.49 8.46
CA GLU A 58 6.69 -4.69 8.23
C GLU A 58 6.07 -5.59 7.15
N ILE A 59 4.74 -5.72 7.16
CA ILE A 59 4.04 -6.48 6.12
C ILE A 59 4.18 -5.80 4.76
N ALA A 60 4.04 -4.48 4.73
CA ALA A 60 4.25 -3.72 3.49
C ALA A 60 5.65 -3.98 2.93
N GLU A 61 6.67 -3.95 3.79
CA GLU A 61 8.05 -4.24 3.38
C GLU A 61 8.19 -5.65 2.83
N MET A 62 7.58 -6.64 3.49
CA MET A 62 7.61 -8.03 3.04
C MET A 62 6.98 -8.18 1.65
N LEU A 63 5.83 -7.56 1.43
CA LEU A 63 5.12 -7.62 0.15
C LEU A 63 5.94 -6.97 -0.96
N ILE A 64 6.54 -5.82 -0.69
CA ILE A 64 7.38 -5.12 -1.66
C ILE A 64 8.59 -5.96 -2.05
N LYS A 65 9.24 -6.58 -1.06
CA LYS A 65 10.39 -7.45 -1.31
C LYS A 65 10.03 -8.66 -2.16
N LYS A 66 8.79 -9.11 -2.09
CA LYS A 66 8.32 -10.25 -2.89
C LYS A 66 7.84 -9.83 -4.27
N GLY A 67 7.82 -8.56 -4.58
CA GLY A 67 7.51 -8.06 -5.92
C GLY A 67 6.14 -7.43 -6.10
N SER A 68 5.45 -7.06 -5.01
CA SER A 68 4.18 -6.33 -5.13
C SER A 68 4.37 -5.04 -5.91
N ASP A 69 3.38 -4.69 -6.74
CA ASP A 69 3.36 -3.41 -7.43
C ASP A 69 3.11 -2.30 -6.42
N VAL A 70 4.13 -1.51 -6.14
CA VAL A 70 4.06 -0.46 -5.12
C VAL A 70 3.14 0.70 -5.53
N ASP A 71 2.88 0.86 -6.83
CA ASP A 71 2.01 1.92 -7.37
C ASP A 71 0.67 1.38 -7.89
N ALA A 72 0.25 0.19 -7.49
CA ALA A 72 -1.03 -0.37 -7.90
C ALA A 72 -2.18 0.55 -7.48
N ARG A 73 -3.17 0.72 -8.35
CA ARG A 73 -4.34 1.56 -8.08
C ARG A 73 -5.55 0.70 -7.75
N ASP A 74 -6.30 1.09 -6.74
CA ASP A 74 -7.57 0.46 -6.44
C ASP A 74 -8.69 1.04 -7.31
N SER A 75 -9.93 0.61 -7.08
CA SER A 75 -11.08 1.06 -7.89
C SER A 75 -11.34 2.57 -7.82
N ALA A 76 -10.88 3.22 -6.75
CA ALA A 76 -10.99 4.67 -6.59
C ALA A 76 -9.76 5.42 -7.11
N GLY A 77 -8.78 4.70 -7.66
CA GLY A 77 -7.55 5.30 -8.16
C GLY A 77 -6.49 5.55 -7.10
N HIS A 78 -6.64 5.02 -5.89
CA HIS A 78 -5.68 5.20 -4.81
C HIS A 78 -4.52 4.21 -4.91
N THR A 79 -3.30 4.70 -4.73
CA THR A 79 -2.11 3.86 -4.54
C THR A 79 -1.95 3.53 -3.06
N PRO A 80 -1.15 2.52 -2.70
CA PRO A 80 -0.86 2.27 -1.29
C PRO A 80 -0.30 3.50 -0.57
N LEU A 81 0.55 4.28 -1.26
CA LEU A 81 1.12 5.51 -0.68
C LEU A 81 0.04 6.53 -0.31
N MET A 82 -0.95 6.70 -1.19
CA MET A 82 -2.07 7.60 -0.91
C MET A 82 -2.86 7.15 0.31
N LEU A 83 -3.11 5.86 0.46
CA LEU A 83 -3.83 5.33 1.64
C LEU A 83 -3.03 5.54 2.92
N ALA A 84 -1.72 5.28 2.90
CA ALA A 84 -0.86 5.55 4.06
C ALA A 84 -0.88 7.04 4.42
N ALA A 85 -0.94 7.91 3.42
CA ALA A 85 -1.01 9.36 3.62
C ALA A 85 -2.34 9.78 4.24
N ILE A 86 -3.44 9.22 3.77
CA ILE A 86 -4.78 9.52 4.31
C ILE A 86 -4.83 9.23 5.82
N TYR A 87 -4.21 8.14 6.24
CA TYR A 87 -4.24 7.71 7.64
C TYR A 87 -3.01 8.14 8.45
N GLY A 88 -2.07 8.87 7.84
CA GLY A 88 -0.91 9.41 8.53
C GLY A 88 0.08 8.36 9.02
N CYS A 89 0.21 7.25 8.31
CA CYS A 89 1.11 6.15 8.68
C CYS A 89 2.54 6.45 8.24
N ASN A 90 3.25 7.28 9.01
CA ASN A 90 4.55 7.84 8.61
C ASN A 90 5.60 6.77 8.32
N LYS A 91 5.70 5.75 9.16
CA LYS A 91 6.67 4.67 8.96
C LYS A 91 6.37 3.90 7.67
N THR A 92 5.08 3.64 7.41
CA THR A 92 4.66 2.95 6.19
C THR A 92 4.94 3.79 4.95
N ILE A 93 4.73 5.11 5.04
CA ILE A 93 5.07 6.04 3.96
C ILE A 93 6.56 5.88 3.62
N GLN A 94 7.43 5.87 4.63
CA GLN A 94 8.86 5.71 4.40
C GLN A 94 9.18 4.37 3.74
N VAL A 95 8.57 3.29 4.22
CA VAL A 95 8.75 1.95 3.63
C VAL A 95 8.34 1.95 2.14
N LEU A 96 7.20 2.56 1.82
CA LEU A 96 6.72 2.62 0.44
C LEU A 96 7.64 3.46 -0.43
N LEU A 97 8.09 4.61 0.05
CA LEU A 97 9.04 5.46 -0.69
C LEU A 97 10.35 4.74 -0.93
N ASP A 98 10.88 4.05 0.07
CA ASP A 98 12.11 3.26 -0.06
C ASP A 98 11.93 2.13 -1.06
N GLY A 99 10.72 1.61 -1.19
CA GLY A 99 10.38 0.57 -2.15
C GLY A 99 10.11 1.07 -3.55
N GLY A 100 10.24 2.37 -3.80
CA GLY A 100 10.08 2.96 -5.11
C GLY A 100 8.71 3.55 -5.42
N ALA A 101 7.84 3.72 -4.42
CA ALA A 101 6.54 4.34 -4.63
C ALA A 101 6.69 5.75 -5.17
N SER A 102 5.87 6.11 -6.16
CA SER A 102 5.91 7.44 -6.77
C SER A 102 5.03 8.42 -5.99
N PRO A 103 5.62 9.46 -5.38
CA PRO A 103 4.83 10.45 -4.65
C PRO A 103 4.08 11.42 -5.55
N SER A 104 4.38 11.44 -6.84
CA SER A 104 3.79 12.39 -7.79
C SER A 104 2.53 11.89 -8.47
N LEU A 105 2.14 10.64 -8.27
CA LEU A 105 0.93 10.09 -8.87
C LEU A 105 -0.30 10.79 -8.32
N THR A 106 -1.28 10.98 -9.18
CA THR A 106 -2.54 11.65 -8.80
C THR A 106 -3.73 10.74 -9.10
N THR A 107 -4.82 10.98 -8.37
CA THR A 107 -6.12 10.40 -8.70
C THR A 107 -6.76 11.21 -9.85
N SER A 108 -7.92 10.77 -10.32
CA SER A 108 -8.69 11.50 -11.33
C SER A 108 -9.07 12.91 -10.87
N ALA A 109 -9.08 13.16 -9.55
CA ALA A 109 -9.30 14.49 -8.97
C ALA A 109 -8.01 15.30 -8.83
N ALA A 110 -6.92 14.86 -9.49
CA ALA A 110 -5.61 15.50 -9.46
C ALA A 110 -5.02 15.62 -8.04
N THR A 111 -5.33 14.66 -7.18
CA THR A 111 -4.88 14.68 -5.77
C THR A 111 -3.67 13.75 -5.58
N THR A 112 -2.58 14.30 -5.05
CA THR A 112 -1.37 13.53 -4.70
C THR A 112 -1.46 12.98 -3.28
N ALA A 113 -0.54 12.08 -2.94
CA ALA A 113 -0.43 11.58 -1.56
C ALA A 113 -0.19 12.71 -0.57
N ALA A 114 0.67 13.68 -0.91
CA ALA A 114 0.94 14.84 -0.02
C ALA A 114 -0.33 15.66 0.25
N MET A 115 -1.15 15.85 -0.78
CA MET A 115 -2.43 16.56 -0.62
C MET A 115 -3.37 15.82 0.32
N TYR A 116 -3.45 14.49 0.22
CA TYR A 116 -4.25 13.68 1.13
C TYR A 116 -3.77 13.83 2.57
N ALA A 117 -2.46 13.77 2.79
CA ALA A 117 -1.89 13.94 4.13
C ALA A 117 -2.23 15.32 4.70
N GLN A 118 -2.09 16.36 3.88
CA GLN A 118 -2.40 17.73 4.30
C GLN A 118 -3.88 17.91 4.62
N ASN A 119 -4.75 17.39 3.76
CA ASN A 119 -6.20 17.52 3.93
C ASN A 119 -6.71 16.76 5.17
N ASN A 120 -5.99 15.74 5.60
CA ASN A 120 -6.37 14.93 6.76
C ASN A 120 -5.58 15.28 8.03
N ASN A 121 -4.89 16.42 8.03
CA ASN A 121 -4.15 16.94 9.19
C ASN A 121 -2.99 16.05 9.64
N HIS A 122 -2.22 15.54 8.67
CA HIS A 122 -1.01 14.78 8.92
C HIS A 122 0.21 15.56 8.43
N PRO A 123 0.66 16.58 9.19
CA PRO A 123 1.71 17.50 8.71
C PRO A 123 3.06 16.83 8.50
N LEU A 124 3.43 15.86 9.33
CA LEU A 124 4.71 15.17 9.14
C LEU A 124 4.67 14.33 7.86
N ALA A 125 3.57 13.59 7.64
CA ALA A 125 3.40 12.81 6.42
C ALA A 125 3.44 13.73 5.19
N ALA A 126 2.75 14.86 5.24
CA ALA A 126 2.74 15.84 4.14
C ALA A 126 4.15 16.35 3.85
N ALA A 127 4.92 16.66 4.89
CA ALA A 127 6.29 17.14 4.74
C ALA A 127 7.20 16.08 4.11
N MET A 128 7.08 14.83 4.57
CA MET A 128 7.84 13.70 4.00
C MET A 128 7.55 13.53 2.52
N LEU A 129 6.29 13.58 2.15
CA LEU A 129 5.86 13.37 0.77
C LEU A 129 6.26 14.54 -0.14
N LYS A 130 6.15 15.77 0.33
CA LYS A 130 6.61 16.94 -0.43
C LYS A 130 8.11 16.90 -0.66
N LYS A 131 8.88 16.49 0.35
CA LYS A 131 10.32 16.32 0.20
C LYS A 131 10.63 15.24 -0.85
N ALA A 132 9.91 14.13 -0.84
CA ALA A 132 10.08 13.06 -1.81
C ALA A 132 9.75 13.52 -3.24
N GLU A 133 8.70 14.32 -3.41
CA GLU A 133 8.35 14.90 -4.71
C GLU A 133 9.49 15.77 -5.24
N ARG A 134 10.06 16.63 -4.39
CA ARG A 134 11.17 17.51 -4.77
C ARG A 134 12.42 16.72 -5.14
N ALA A 135 12.71 15.65 -4.40
CA ALA A 135 13.87 14.82 -4.69
C ALA A 135 13.78 14.17 -6.07
N LYS A 136 12.58 13.72 -6.46
CA LYS A 136 12.38 13.13 -7.79
C LYS A 136 12.59 14.15 -8.91
N HIS A 137 12.20 15.41 -8.70
CA HIS A 137 12.40 16.45 -9.70
C HIS A 137 13.85 16.82 -9.90
N HIS A 138 14.71 16.59 -8.90
CA HIS A 138 16.14 16.91 -8.99
C HIS A 138 16.99 15.80 -9.63
N THR A 139 16.42 14.64 -9.84
CA THR A 139 17.14 13.49 -10.42
C THR A 139 16.84 13.27 -11.90
N ALA A 140 16.30 14.25 -12.55
CA ALA A 140 15.96 14.17 -13.98
C ALA A 140 17.20 13.97 -14.86
#